data_22df048d13495d19751a96bc7ce107fd
#
_entry.id   22df048d13495d19751a96bc7ce107fd
#
_cell.length_a   1.000
_cell.length_b   1.000
_cell.length_c   1.000
_cell.angle_alpha   90.00
_cell.angle_beta   90.00
_cell.angle_gamma   90.00
#
_symmetry.space_group_name_H-M   'P 1'
#
loop_
_entity.id
_entity.type
_entity.pdbx_description
1 polymer ?
#
loop_
_entity_poly.entity_id
_entity_poly.type
_entity_poly.pdbx_seq_one_letter_code
_entity_poly.pdbx_strand_id
1 'polypeptide(L)'
;MNPYDRLKLLANKQGLSINDVEEKIGLGKNTLYSWKKKVPSGTNLTKVADLFDVSTDYLLGRTEKEHYYDLTDKEKKDIGVQAEKLMQGIESGHDLNFYGEPATEEQKSRLLIAVQTAMEMNKKEAKKKFTPKKYRE
;
A
#
# COMPACT_ATOMS: atom_id res chain seq x y z
N MET A 1 5.83 1.99 -17.12
CA MET A 1 6.88 1.07 -16.62
C MET A 1 6.53 -0.35 -17.00
N ASN A 2 7.48 -1.08 -17.56
CA ASN A 2 7.25 -2.50 -17.85
C ASN A 2 7.53 -3.37 -16.60
N PRO A 3 7.14 -4.65 -16.61
CA PRO A 3 7.38 -5.52 -15.45
C PRO A 3 8.84 -5.62 -15.02
N TYR A 4 9.76 -5.57 -15.97
CA TYR A 4 11.19 -5.59 -15.65
C TYR A 4 11.61 -4.34 -14.85
N ASP A 5 11.11 -3.17 -15.24
CA ASP A 5 11.43 -1.92 -14.55
C ASP A 5 10.93 -1.96 -13.11
N ARG A 6 9.72 -2.47 -12.87
CA ARG A 6 9.17 -2.61 -11.52
C ARG A 6 9.93 -3.63 -10.69
N LEU A 7 10.29 -4.74 -11.30
CA LEU A 7 11.14 -5.74 -10.66
C LEU A 7 12.48 -5.13 -10.22
N LYS A 8 13.11 -4.39 -11.12
CA LYS A 8 14.40 -3.74 -10.85
C LYS A 8 14.28 -2.72 -9.72
N LEU A 9 13.20 -1.95 -9.71
CA LEU A 9 12.94 -0.98 -8.65
C LEU A 9 12.83 -1.67 -7.28
N LEU A 10 12.05 -2.75 -7.19
CA LEU A 10 11.88 -3.52 -5.96
C LEU A 10 13.19 -4.15 -5.50
N ALA A 11 13.94 -4.74 -6.42
CA ALA A 11 15.23 -5.35 -6.12
C ALA A 11 16.23 -4.32 -5.59
N ASN A 12 16.30 -3.16 -6.23
CA ASN A 12 17.20 -2.08 -5.81
C ASN A 12 16.88 -1.59 -4.39
N LYS A 13 15.61 -1.51 -4.04
CA LYS A 13 15.20 -1.11 -2.69
C LYS A 13 15.72 -2.06 -1.62
N GLN A 14 15.91 -3.33 -1.95
CA GLN A 14 16.41 -4.34 -1.03
C GLN A 14 17.89 -4.65 -1.22
N GLY A 15 18.57 -3.92 -2.08
CA GLY A 15 19.98 -4.15 -2.35
C GLY A 15 20.28 -5.44 -3.11
N LEU A 16 19.33 -5.94 -3.88
CA LEU A 16 19.45 -7.18 -4.64
C LEU A 16 19.71 -6.89 -6.13
N SER A 17 20.51 -7.74 -6.75
CA SER A 17 20.61 -7.78 -8.22
C SER A 17 19.50 -8.66 -8.77
N ILE A 18 19.27 -8.57 -10.08
CA ILE A 18 18.30 -9.44 -10.76
C ILE A 18 18.71 -10.91 -10.62
N ASN A 19 20.01 -11.20 -10.70
CA ASN A 19 20.51 -12.57 -10.51
C ASN A 19 20.30 -13.05 -9.07
N ASP A 20 20.41 -12.17 -8.08
CA ASP A 20 20.10 -12.50 -6.67
C ASP A 20 18.63 -12.90 -6.51
N VAL A 21 17.73 -12.17 -7.17
CA VAL A 21 16.30 -12.49 -7.16
C VAL A 21 16.06 -13.87 -7.77
N GLU A 22 16.65 -14.13 -8.93
CA GLU A 22 16.53 -15.43 -9.62
C GLU A 22 16.99 -16.57 -8.71
N GLU A 23 18.11 -16.40 -8.05
CA GLU A 23 18.65 -17.40 -7.14
C GLU A 23 17.70 -17.66 -5.96
N LYS A 24 17.15 -16.60 -5.37
CA LYS A 24 16.23 -16.73 -4.23
C LYS A 24 14.95 -17.49 -4.55
N ILE A 25 14.46 -17.37 -5.77
CA ILE A 25 13.19 -18.03 -6.18
C ILE A 25 13.41 -19.25 -7.07
N GLY A 26 14.67 -19.68 -7.22
CA GLY A 26 14.98 -20.91 -7.92
C GLY A 26 14.86 -20.85 -9.44
N LEU A 27 15.04 -19.69 -10.04
CA LEU A 27 15.03 -19.54 -11.49
C LEU A 27 16.43 -19.61 -12.07
N GLY A 28 16.53 -20.01 -13.35
CA GLY A 28 17.79 -20.01 -14.06
C GLY A 28 18.34 -18.59 -14.25
N LYS A 29 19.65 -18.48 -14.38
CA LYS A 29 20.34 -17.20 -14.58
C LYS A 29 19.80 -16.48 -15.82
N ASN A 30 19.51 -15.19 -15.66
CA ASN A 30 19.02 -14.31 -16.73
C ASN A 30 17.61 -14.62 -17.24
N THR A 31 16.85 -15.49 -16.57
CA THR A 31 15.46 -15.80 -16.93
C THR A 31 14.57 -14.55 -16.86
N LEU A 32 14.76 -13.71 -15.84
CA LEU A 32 13.92 -12.53 -15.63
C LEU A 32 14.22 -11.38 -16.62
N TYR A 33 15.36 -11.41 -17.31
CA TYR A 33 15.64 -10.41 -18.32
C TYR A 33 14.67 -10.46 -19.51
N SER A 34 14.01 -11.60 -19.73
CA SER A 34 12.98 -11.72 -20.76
C SER A 34 11.78 -10.82 -20.51
N TRP A 35 11.59 -10.38 -19.25
CA TRP A 35 10.50 -9.46 -18.89
C TRP A 35 10.61 -8.09 -19.56
N LYS A 36 11.77 -7.74 -20.09
CA LYS A 36 11.93 -6.52 -20.89
C LYS A 36 11.13 -6.55 -22.19
N LYS A 37 10.93 -7.74 -22.76
CA LYS A 37 10.34 -7.90 -24.10
C LYS A 37 9.09 -8.77 -24.11
N LYS A 38 8.91 -9.65 -23.15
CA LYS A 38 7.81 -10.62 -23.10
C LYS A 38 6.97 -10.43 -21.86
N VAL A 39 5.68 -10.77 -21.98
CA VAL A 39 4.80 -10.83 -20.81
C VAL A 39 5.30 -11.95 -19.89
N PRO A 40 5.47 -11.68 -18.58
CA PRO A 40 5.91 -12.71 -17.65
C PRO A 40 4.96 -13.90 -17.60
N SER A 41 5.50 -15.12 -17.41
CA SER A 41 4.66 -16.28 -17.16
C SER A 41 3.99 -16.15 -15.79
N GLY A 42 2.80 -16.74 -15.63
CA GLY A 42 2.05 -16.68 -14.36
C GLY A 42 2.84 -17.21 -13.18
N THR A 43 3.56 -18.32 -13.36
CA THR A 43 4.36 -18.95 -12.31
C THR A 43 5.51 -18.04 -11.85
N ASN A 44 6.28 -17.52 -12.78
CA ASN A 44 7.41 -16.64 -12.45
C ASN A 44 6.93 -15.31 -11.86
N LEU A 45 5.86 -14.76 -12.41
CA LEU A 45 5.25 -13.54 -11.91
C LEU A 45 4.81 -13.70 -10.46
N THR A 46 4.16 -14.80 -10.12
CA THR A 46 3.69 -15.11 -8.76
C THR A 46 4.87 -15.25 -7.80
N LYS A 47 5.92 -15.96 -8.22
CA LYS A 47 7.13 -16.13 -7.39
C LYS A 47 7.78 -14.79 -7.03
N VAL A 48 7.90 -13.90 -8.00
CA VAL A 48 8.48 -12.56 -7.77
C VAL A 48 7.56 -11.74 -6.89
N ALA A 49 6.25 -11.76 -7.13
CA ALA A 49 5.27 -11.03 -6.33
C ALA A 49 5.33 -11.47 -4.86
N ASP A 50 5.41 -12.78 -4.62
CA ASP A 50 5.49 -13.33 -3.26
C ASP A 50 6.79 -12.94 -2.57
N LEU A 51 7.91 -12.96 -3.29
CA LEU A 51 9.21 -12.57 -2.72
C LEU A 51 9.20 -11.13 -2.21
N PHE A 52 8.59 -10.21 -2.96
CA PHE A 52 8.56 -8.79 -2.62
C PHE A 52 7.29 -8.37 -1.89
N ASP A 53 6.38 -9.30 -1.63
CA ASP A 53 5.09 -9.03 -0.99
C ASP A 53 4.32 -7.90 -1.71
N VAL A 54 4.22 -8.01 -3.03
CA VAL A 54 3.45 -7.09 -3.88
C VAL A 54 2.45 -7.89 -4.70
N SER A 55 1.46 -7.20 -5.27
CA SER A 55 0.48 -7.84 -6.15
C SER A 55 1.08 -8.11 -7.53
N THR A 56 0.55 -9.12 -8.22
CA THR A 56 0.93 -9.40 -9.62
C THR A 56 0.53 -8.24 -10.53
N ASP A 57 -0.59 -7.58 -10.25
CA ASP A 57 -1.05 -6.41 -11.01
C ASP A 57 -0.06 -5.24 -10.90
N TYR A 58 0.53 -5.04 -9.73
CA TYR A 58 1.58 -4.04 -9.56
C TYR A 58 2.77 -4.33 -10.46
N LEU A 59 3.25 -5.58 -10.49
CA LEU A 59 4.36 -5.98 -11.35
C LEU A 59 4.03 -5.80 -12.83
N LEU A 60 2.79 -6.08 -13.24
CA LEU A 60 2.35 -5.92 -14.62
C LEU A 60 2.10 -4.46 -15.02
N GLY A 61 2.20 -3.54 -14.08
CA GLY A 61 1.96 -2.12 -14.36
C GLY A 61 0.50 -1.73 -14.46
N ARG A 62 -0.42 -2.59 -14.01
CA ARG A 62 -1.87 -2.37 -14.09
C ARG A 62 -2.38 -1.50 -12.95
N THR A 63 -1.61 -1.38 -11.88
CA THR A 63 -1.94 -0.53 -10.73
C THR A 63 -0.67 0.06 -10.14
N GLU A 64 -0.79 1.22 -9.50
CA GLU A 64 0.28 1.82 -8.73
C GLU A 64 0.32 1.30 -7.28
N LYS A 65 -0.69 0.56 -6.84
CA LYS A 65 -0.75 -0.02 -5.50
C LYS A 65 0.12 -1.27 -5.44
N GLU A 66 1.09 -1.29 -4.53
CA GLU A 66 1.93 -2.48 -4.32
C GLU A 66 1.12 -3.65 -3.76
N HIS A 67 0.13 -3.36 -2.91
CA HIS A 67 -0.71 -4.37 -2.26
C HIS A 67 -2.18 -4.15 -2.62
N TYR A 68 -2.95 -5.25 -2.77
CA TYR A 68 -4.37 -5.14 -3.07
C TYR A 68 -5.16 -4.39 -1.98
N TYR A 69 -4.64 -4.38 -0.75
CA TYR A 69 -5.28 -3.72 0.38
C TYR A 69 -4.84 -2.27 0.56
N ASP A 70 -3.94 -1.76 -0.27
CA ASP A 70 -3.55 -0.35 -0.22
C ASP A 70 -4.73 0.53 -0.61
N LEU A 71 -4.81 1.69 0.03
CA LEU A 71 -5.90 2.62 -0.22
C LEU A 71 -5.68 3.39 -1.51
N THR A 72 -6.78 3.59 -2.27
CA THR A 72 -6.78 4.49 -3.42
C THR A 72 -6.80 5.93 -2.93
N ASP A 73 -6.47 6.87 -3.82
CA ASP A 73 -6.53 8.30 -3.50
C ASP A 73 -7.94 8.72 -3.10
N LYS A 74 -8.96 8.15 -3.76
CA LYS A 74 -10.36 8.40 -3.41
C LYS A 74 -10.69 7.92 -2.00
N GLU A 75 -10.25 6.71 -1.65
CA GLU A 75 -10.47 6.16 -0.32
C GLU A 75 -9.80 7.00 0.76
N LYS A 76 -8.59 7.47 0.53
CA LYS A 76 -7.87 8.37 1.44
C LYS A 76 -8.62 9.69 1.61
N LYS A 77 -9.11 10.26 0.53
CA LYS A 77 -9.88 11.50 0.54
C LYS A 77 -11.19 11.34 1.31
N ASP A 78 -11.92 10.27 1.06
CA ASP A 78 -13.18 9.97 1.76
C ASP A 78 -12.93 9.81 3.27
N ILE A 79 -11.87 9.14 3.66
CA ILE A 79 -11.48 8.99 5.05
C ILE A 79 -11.13 10.36 5.66
N GLY A 80 -10.43 11.21 4.93
CA GLY A 80 -10.11 12.55 5.39
C GLY A 80 -11.36 13.38 5.70
N VAL A 81 -12.36 13.31 4.82
CA VAL A 81 -13.64 13.99 5.03
C VAL A 81 -14.38 13.43 6.25
N GLN A 82 -14.42 12.11 6.39
CA GLN A 82 -15.05 11.46 7.53
C GLN A 82 -14.36 11.81 8.85
N ALA A 83 -13.02 11.85 8.85
CA ALA A 83 -12.25 12.21 10.03
C ALA A 83 -12.52 13.66 10.45
N GLU A 84 -12.60 14.59 9.50
CA GLU A 84 -12.93 15.98 9.78
C GLU A 84 -14.33 16.12 10.39
N LYS A 85 -15.32 15.39 9.85
CA LYS A 85 -16.68 15.40 10.38
C LYS A 85 -16.72 14.88 11.81
N LEU A 86 -15.97 13.82 12.10
CA LEU A 86 -15.87 13.26 13.43
C LEU A 86 -15.28 14.28 14.42
N MET A 87 -14.22 14.96 14.02
CA MET A 87 -13.58 16.00 14.84
C MET A 87 -14.52 17.18 15.10
N GLN A 88 -15.28 17.62 14.09
CA GLN A 88 -16.28 18.69 14.27
C GLN A 88 -17.36 18.27 15.25
N GLY A 89 -17.79 17.01 15.22
CA GLY A 89 -18.75 16.48 16.18
C GLY A 89 -18.23 16.50 17.61
N ILE A 90 -16.97 16.16 17.81
CA ILE A 90 -16.32 16.19 19.12
C ILE A 90 -16.22 17.64 19.62
N GLU A 91 -15.78 18.56 18.79
CA GLU A 91 -15.60 19.98 19.13
C GLU A 91 -16.93 20.67 19.44
N SER A 92 -17.99 20.35 18.68
CA SER A 92 -19.30 21.00 18.86
C SER A 92 -20.09 20.44 20.03
N GLY A 93 -19.83 19.19 20.43
CA GLY A 93 -20.51 18.56 21.54
C GLY A 93 -19.96 18.94 22.90
N HIS A 94 -18.66 19.14 23.00
CA HIS A 94 -17.96 19.48 24.24
C HIS A 94 -16.68 20.25 23.90
N ASP A 95 -16.26 21.14 24.79
CA ASP A 95 -14.96 21.79 24.64
C ASP A 95 -13.86 20.72 24.70
N LEU A 96 -13.02 20.71 23.69
CA LEU A 96 -11.87 19.81 23.64
C LEU A 96 -10.76 20.37 24.53
N ASN A 97 -10.52 19.68 25.65
CA ASN A 97 -9.53 20.11 26.63
C ASN A 97 -8.43 19.09 26.82
N PHE A 98 -7.20 19.59 27.02
CA PHE A 98 -6.07 18.77 27.45
C PHE A 98 -5.50 19.36 28.74
N TYR A 99 -5.43 18.52 29.79
CA TYR A 99 -4.91 18.91 31.11
C TYR A 99 -5.59 20.14 31.69
N GLY A 100 -6.90 20.29 31.46
CA GLY A 100 -7.69 21.41 31.98
C GLY A 100 -7.60 22.69 31.16
N GLU A 101 -6.90 22.69 30.03
CA GLU A 101 -6.78 23.82 29.13
C GLU A 101 -7.43 23.51 27.78
N PRO A 102 -8.00 24.52 27.09
CA PRO A 102 -8.55 24.33 25.75
C PRO A 102 -7.49 23.81 24.80
N ALA A 103 -7.87 22.89 23.91
CA ALA A 103 -6.96 22.38 22.91
C ALA A 103 -6.47 23.48 21.95
N THR A 104 -5.17 23.54 21.71
CA THR A 104 -4.60 24.42 20.72
C THR A 104 -4.90 23.92 19.30
N GLU A 105 -4.76 24.79 18.29
CA GLU A 105 -4.94 24.38 16.90
C GLU A 105 -3.94 23.27 16.52
N GLU A 106 -2.73 23.34 17.05
CA GLU A 106 -1.71 22.31 16.84
C GLU A 106 -2.13 20.97 17.43
N GLN A 107 -2.68 20.97 18.65
CA GLN A 107 -3.18 19.75 19.29
C GLN A 107 -4.36 19.15 18.52
N LYS A 108 -5.28 19.97 18.04
CA LYS A 108 -6.41 19.54 17.21
C LYS A 108 -5.93 18.92 15.91
N SER A 109 -4.94 19.54 15.26
CA SER A 109 -4.36 19.01 14.02
C SER A 109 -3.72 17.64 14.24
N ARG A 110 -2.99 17.47 15.33
CA ARG A 110 -2.38 16.19 15.67
C ARG A 110 -3.43 15.12 15.93
N LEU A 111 -4.50 15.48 16.60
CA LEU A 111 -5.61 14.55 16.87
C LEU A 111 -6.29 14.13 15.56
N LEU A 112 -6.53 15.09 14.66
CA LEU A 112 -7.10 14.79 13.35
C LEU A 112 -6.23 13.80 12.57
N ILE A 113 -4.92 14.01 12.55
CA ILE A 113 -3.97 13.10 11.89
C ILE A 113 -4.04 11.72 12.53
N ALA A 114 -4.10 11.63 13.86
CA ALA A 114 -4.19 10.36 14.56
C ALA A 114 -5.47 9.60 14.23
N VAL A 115 -6.61 10.29 14.21
CA VAL A 115 -7.91 9.71 13.85
C VAL A 115 -7.89 9.24 12.40
N GLN A 116 -7.40 10.07 11.48
CA GLN A 116 -7.30 9.75 10.06
C GLN A 116 -6.41 8.52 9.83
N THR A 117 -5.25 8.47 10.49
CA THR A 117 -4.33 7.33 10.39
C THR A 117 -4.98 6.06 10.90
N ALA A 118 -5.67 6.11 12.05
CA ALA A 118 -6.38 4.96 12.58
C ALA A 118 -7.46 4.45 11.63
N MET A 119 -8.23 5.36 11.02
CA MET A 119 -9.27 5.01 10.05
C MET A 119 -8.69 4.38 8.79
N GLU A 120 -7.55 4.89 8.30
CA GLU A 120 -6.85 4.31 7.15
C GLU A 120 -6.36 2.90 7.45
N MET A 121 -5.78 2.68 8.63
CA MET A 121 -5.32 1.37 9.07
C MET A 121 -6.48 0.37 9.16
N ASN A 122 -7.60 0.80 9.73
CA ASN A 122 -8.81 -0.04 9.83
C ASN A 122 -9.35 -0.39 8.45
N LYS A 123 -9.34 0.55 7.50
CA LYS A 123 -9.80 0.31 6.14
C LYS A 123 -8.91 -0.69 5.42
N LYS A 124 -7.59 -0.55 5.54
CA LYS A 124 -6.63 -1.51 4.97
C LYS A 124 -6.84 -2.91 5.54
N GLU A 125 -7.01 -2.99 6.84
CA GLU A 125 -7.25 -4.26 7.53
C GLU A 125 -8.53 -4.94 7.04
N ALA A 126 -9.60 -4.17 6.88
CA ALA A 126 -10.87 -4.67 6.35
C ALA A 126 -10.71 -5.15 4.90
N LYS A 127 -10.01 -4.41 4.06
CA LYS A 127 -9.74 -4.82 2.67
C LYS A 127 -8.95 -6.12 2.64
N LYS A 128 -7.93 -6.24 3.47
CA LYS A 128 -7.10 -7.43 3.55
C LYS A 128 -7.88 -8.67 3.98
N LYS A 129 -8.79 -8.49 4.95
CA LYS A 129 -9.57 -9.58 5.54
C LYS A 129 -10.76 -10.01 4.67
N PHE A 130 -11.47 -9.05 4.09
CA PHE A 130 -12.76 -9.29 3.45
C PHE A 130 -12.75 -9.31 1.92
N THR A 131 -11.63 -8.94 1.27
CA THR A 131 -11.56 -9.00 -0.19
C THR A 131 -11.42 -10.46 -0.64
N PRO A 132 -12.36 -10.98 -1.47
CA PRO A 132 -12.24 -12.34 -2.01
C PRO A 132 -10.94 -12.52 -2.79
N LYS A 133 -10.38 -13.72 -2.77
CA LYS A 133 -9.12 -14.02 -3.47
C LYS A 133 -9.12 -13.62 -4.93
N LYS A 134 -10.26 -13.79 -5.62
CA LYS A 134 -10.39 -13.44 -7.05
C LYS A 134 -10.26 -11.94 -7.32
N TYR A 135 -10.39 -11.09 -6.31
CA TYR A 135 -10.29 -9.63 -6.44
C TYR A 135 -9.04 -9.03 -5.77
N ARG A 136 -8.08 -9.88 -5.35
CA ARG A 136 -6.87 -9.42 -4.64
C ARG A 136 -5.74 -8.98 -5.56
N GLU A 137 -6.02 -8.80 -6.80
CA GLU A 137 -5.03 -8.37 -7.79
C GLU A 137 -4.77 -6.86 -7.76
#